data_8d28372f90d1f4e4c52b97d327e93704
#
_entry.id   8d28372f90d1f4e4c52b97d327e93704
#
_cell.length_a   1.000
_cell.length_b   1.000
_cell.length_c   1.000
_cell.angle_alpha   90.00
_cell.angle_beta   90.00
_cell.angle_gamma   90.00
#
_symmetry.space_group_name_H-M   'P 1'
#
loop_
_entity.id
_entity.type
_entity.pdbx_description
1 polymer ?
#
loop_
_entity_poly.entity_id
_entity_poly.type
_entity_poly.pdbx_seq_one_letter_code
_entity_poly.pdbx_strand_id
1 'polypeptide(L)'
;MLPKNTLIFPDRPLALNSPFYIRRSPSEELAYTELEKSGSLLRVTAPRKMGKSSLMLRLIDYAETLGYRTVFINFLQVDQEIFENSDKFLRWLCINVARQLKLEPKLEDYWDEDMGSKVSCTLYFELYIFPQINCPLFLVFNELNIVFEHTNITQNFLPLIRFWYEQSRHNQTWKNIHLFLVQSTEFYVSLNINQSPFNIGLSIELPPFTVNQVQNLAERYHLNFSDPQIQKLTHLVGGHPYLLHLAIYHLANNLISLEDLLKKAPTLEGIYKEHLQSIWLILHKKPELAIAMQRVATSKIDIQLEPIIAYQLYSLNLVDFNENYCTPSCELYRLYFSTQILSENHNTPINLKQLQEENKLLKSLVYIDTLTQVFNRREFDRSVDIEWKRMMREIAPLSLILCDIDHFKIYNDTYGHQAGDHCLKAVAQAIRDMVRRPGDMVARYGGEEFVIVLPQTDAKGAMYIAESVRENINALALPFKTDKLPNRRVPIITISLGVATAIPGVDAINIETLFSATDQALYKAKRNGRDQVKLSSFLRFQY
;
A
#
# COMPACT_ATOMS: atom_id res chain seq x y z
N MET A 1 33.24 -5.46 -28.05
CA MET A 1 33.00 -6.29 -26.86
C MET A 1 32.73 -5.35 -25.69
N LEU A 2 31.54 -5.34 -25.15
CA LEU A 2 31.28 -4.64 -23.89
C LEU A 2 32.09 -5.37 -22.79
N PRO A 3 32.77 -4.64 -21.90
CA PRO A 3 33.52 -5.28 -20.82
C PRO A 3 32.56 -6.10 -19.93
N LYS A 4 32.98 -7.28 -19.47
CA LYS A 4 32.19 -8.19 -18.63
C LYS A 4 31.60 -7.57 -17.36
N ASN A 5 32.03 -6.37 -16.98
CA ASN A 5 31.57 -5.63 -15.81
C ASN A 5 30.35 -4.70 -16.04
N THR A 6 29.65 -4.78 -17.19
CA THR A 6 28.52 -3.89 -17.52
C THR A 6 27.14 -4.55 -17.50
N LEU A 7 27.04 -5.82 -17.11
CA LEU A 7 25.73 -6.46 -16.96
C LEU A 7 25.07 -5.98 -15.66
N ILE A 8 24.04 -5.16 -15.81
CA ILE A 8 23.27 -4.61 -14.68
C ILE A 8 22.24 -5.66 -14.24
N PHE A 9 22.14 -5.89 -12.93
CA PHE A 9 21.11 -6.76 -12.36
C PHE A 9 19.72 -6.24 -12.70
N PRO A 10 18.76 -7.09 -13.13
CA PRO A 10 17.47 -6.66 -13.66
C PRO A 10 16.43 -6.30 -12.56
N ASP A 11 16.81 -5.49 -11.57
CA ASP A 11 15.95 -5.02 -10.48
C ASP A 11 15.22 -3.72 -10.79
N ARG A 12 15.61 -3.02 -11.88
CA ARG A 12 15.16 -1.68 -12.25
C ARG A 12 14.57 -1.63 -13.66
N PRO A 13 13.77 -0.60 -13.97
CA PRO A 13 13.40 -0.30 -15.35
C PRO A 13 14.64 -0.13 -16.22
N LEU A 14 14.59 -0.69 -17.42
CA LEU A 14 15.70 -0.58 -18.36
C LEU A 14 15.88 0.85 -18.84
N ALA A 15 17.11 1.37 -18.73
CA ALA A 15 17.48 2.69 -19.22
C ALA A 15 17.14 2.86 -20.71
N LEU A 16 16.99 4.10 -21.18
CA LEU A 16 16.61 4.42 -22.55
C LEU A 16 17.54 3.79 -23.59
N ASN A 17 18.85 3.87 -23.34
CA ASN A 17 19.90 3.34 -24.20
C ASN A 17 20.30 1.90 -23.86
N SER A 18 19.53 1.19 -23.04
CA SER A 18 19.84 -0.19 -22.67
C SER A 18 19.81 -1.11 -23.90
N PRO A 19 20.90 -1.83 -24.21
CA PRO A 19 20.91 -2.78 -25.31
C PRO A 19 20.01 -3.99 -25.07
N PHE A 20 19.56 -4.19 -23.83
CA PHE A 20 18.76 -5.34 -23.40
C PHE A 20 17.25 -5.10 -23.51
N TYR A 21 16.82 -3.91 -23.96
CA TYR A 21 15.41 -3.64 -24.16
C TYR A 21 14.88 -4.33 -25.41
N ILE A 22 13.89 -5.18 -25.26
CA ILE A 22 13.21 -5.86 -26.36
C ILE A 22 11.88 -5.17 -26.63
N ARG A 23 11.69 -4.62 -27.84
CA ARG A 23 10.44 -4.01 -28.28
C ARG A 23 9.34 -5.03 -28.43
N ARG A 24 8.12 -4.62 -28.14
CA ARG A 24 6.90 -5.45 -28.26
C ARG A 24 5.99 -4.89 -29.35
N SER A 25 6.35 -5.20 -30.58
CA SER A 25 5.50 -4.92 -31.73
C SER A 25 4.25 -5.79 -31.71
N PRO A 26 3.06 -5.27 -32.12
CA PRO A 26 2.81 -3.90 -32.56
C PRO A 26 2.40 -2.92 -31.44
N SER A 27 2.31 -3.38 -30.18
CA SER A 27 1.75 -2.58 -29.08
C SER A 27 2.52 -1.27 -28.82
N GLU A 28 3.85 -1.31 -28.93
CA GLU A 28 4.66 -0.11 -28.71
C GLU A 28 4.53 0.88 -29.84
N GLU A 29 4.49 0.43 -31.09
CA GLU A 29 4.30 1.30 -32.26
C GLU A 29 2.93 2.00 -32.21
N LEU A 30 1.90 1.30 -31.76
CA LEU A 30 0.59 1.90 -31.56
C LEU A 30 0.63 2.98 -30.48
N ALA A 31 1.42 2.78 -29.41
CA ALA A 31 1.58 3.78 -28.35
C ALA A 31 2.26 5.07 -28.86
N TYR A 32 3.33 4.94 -29.65
CA TYR A 32 4.00 6.08 -30.28
C TYR A 32 3.07 6.83 -31.24
N THR A 33 2.38 6.11 -32.11
CA THR A 33 1.42 6.70 -33.06
C THR A 33 0.26 7.41 -32.36
N GLU A 34 -0.25 6.84 -31.25
CA GLU A 34 -1.33 7.47 -30.50
C GLU A 34 -0.87 8.74 -29.80
N LEU A 35 0.37 8.77 -29.29
CA LEU A 35 0.93 9.94 -28.61
C LEU A 35 1.07 11.15 -29.55
N GLU A 36 1.25 10.95 -30.87
CA GLU A 36 1.29 12.00 -31.87
C GLU A 36 -0.08 12.63 -32.15
N LYS A 37 -1.18 11.95 -31.80
CA LYS A 37 -2.53 12.47 -32.02
C LYS A 37 -2.88 13.49 -30.94
N SER A 38 -3.45 14.60 -31.35
CA SER A 38 -3.93 15.65 -30.45
C SER A 38 -4.91 15.09 -29.40
N GLY A 39 -4.71 15.42 -28.12
CA GLY A 39 -5.59 15.03 -27.03
C GLY A 39 -5.63 13.52 -26.79
N SER A 40 -4.49 12.85 -26.83
CA SER A 40 -4.41 11.40 -26.67
C SER A 40 -4.58 10.94 -25.22
N LEU A 41 -5.15 9.74 -25.04
CA LEU A 41 -5.17 9.02 -23.77
C LEU A 41 -4.61 7.62 -23.99
N LEU A 42 -3.46 7.36 -23.42
CA LEU A 42 -2.80 6.06 -23.39
C LEU A 42 -3.04 5.38 -22.02
N ARG A 43 -3.25 4.10 -22.01
CA ARG A 43 -3.37 3.28 -20.81
C ARG A 43 -2.54 2.03 -20.93
N VAL A 44 -1.70 1.76 -19.94
CA VAL A 44 -1.04 0.45 -19.82
C VAL A 44 -1.44 -0.22 -18.53
N THR A 45 -2.00 -1.41 -18.67
CA THR A 45 -2.42 -2.25 -17.56
C THR A 45 -1.75 -3.60 -17.72
N ALA A 46 -0.89 -3.98 -16.78
CA ALA A 46 -0.21 -5.26 -16.80
C ALA A 46 0.24 -5.64 -15.37
N PRO A 47 0.48 -6.92 -15.09
CA PRO A 47 1.07 -7.37 -13.84
C PRO A 47 2.41 -6.67 -13.54
N ARG A 48 2.86 -6.76 -12.29
CA ARG A 48 4.19 -6.25 -11.93
C ARG A 48 5.29 -6.90 -12.76
N LYS A 49 6.39 -6.15 -12.97
CA LYS A 49 7.59 -6.63 -13.67
C LYS A 49 7.39 -7.04 -15.13
N MET A 50 6.24 -6.72 -15.74
CA MET A 50 5.99 -6.92 -17.18
C MET A 50 6.61 -5.83 -18.08
N GLY A 51 7.29 -4.83 -17.52
CA GLY A 51 8.01 -3.80 -18.28
C GLY A 51 7.27 -2.48 -18.49
N LYS A 52 6.15 -2.23 -17.78
CA LYS A 52 5.40 -0.95 -17.81
C LYS A 52 6.30 0.28 -17.67
N SER A 53 7.14 0.29 -16.64
CA SER A 53 8.03 1.44 -16.37
C SER A 53 9.10 1.64 -17.43
N SER A 54 9.58 0.56 -18.08
CA SER A 54 10.55 0.67 -19.17
C SER A 54 9.92 1.26 -20.46
N LEU A 55 8.65 0.92 -20.74
CA LEU A 55 7.88 1.54 -21.81
C LEU A 55 7.58 3.01 -21.49
N MET A 56 7.15 3.28 -20.27
CA MET A 56 6.84 4.63 -19.80
C MET A 56 8.02 5.59 -19.99
N LEU A 57 9.23 5.20 -19.59
CA LEU A 57 10.43 6.03 -19.79
C LEU A 57 10.65 6.37 -21.28
N ARG A 58 10.41 5.43 -22.20
CA ARG A 58 10.57 5.63 -23.63
C ARG A 58 9.50 6.53 -24.22
N LEU A 59 8.27 6.43 -23.74
CA LEU A 59 7.20 7.35 -24.17
C LEU A 59 7.42 8.77 -23.65
N ILE A 60 7.98 8.93 -22.44
CA ILE A 60 8.38 10.25 -21.92
C ILE A 60 9.47 10.85 -22.80
N ASP A 61 10.55 10.11 -23.05
CA ASP A 61 11.64 10.55 -23.93
C ASP A 61 11.14 10.90 -25.34
N TYR A 62 10.28 10.08 -25.90
CA TYR A 62 9.68 10.34 -27.21
C TYR A 62 8.82 11.60 -27.21
N ALA A 63 7.98 11.83 -26.21
CA ALA A 63 7.20 13.06 -26.06
C ALA A 63 8.10 14.31 -26.00
N GLU A 64 9.24 14.22 -25.32
CA GLU A 64 10.24 15.31 -25.28
C GLU A 64 10.85 15.58 -26.66
N THR A 65 11.10 14.53 -27.45
CA THR A 65 11.57 14.71 -28.85
C THR A 65 10.53 15.38 -29.77
N LEU A 66 9.23 15.22 -29.47
CA LEU A 66 8.13 15.91 -30.13
C LEU A 66 7.95 17.36 -29.64
N GLY A 67 8.75 17.83 -28.69
CA GLY A 67 8.65 19.16 -28.09
C GLY A 67 7.57 19.30 -27.03
N TYR A 68 7.05 18.20 -26.50
CA TYR A 68 6.08 18.22 -25.40
C TYR A 68 6.75 18.53 -24.07
N ARG A 69 6.05 19.21 -23.18
CA ARG A 69 6.43 19.24 -21.76
C ARG A 69 5.93 18.00 -21.07
N THR A 70 6.77 17.36 -20.31
CA THR A 70 6.45 16.12 -19.60
C THR A 70 6.31 16.37 -18.10
N VAL A 71 5.28 15.77 -17.49
CA VAL A 71 5.06 15.77 -16.05
C VAL A 71 4.80 14.33 -15.59
N PHE A 72 5.57 13.88 -14.62
CA PHE A 72 5.51 12.53 -14.07
C PHE A 72 5.00 12.53 -12.63
N ILE A 73 3.80 12.04 -12.43
CA ILE A 73 3.18 11.88 -11.11
C ILE A 73 3.24 10.41 -10.70
N ASN A 74 3.98 10.12 -9.64
CA ASN A 74 4.07 8.78 -9.07
C ASN A 74 3.31 8.72 -7.74
N PHE A 75 2.19 8.00 -7.71
CA PHE A 75 1.33 7.92 -6.53
C PHE A 75 1.97 7.18 -5.34
N LEU A 76 3.07 6.43 -5.53
CA LEU A 76 3.87 5.89 -4.43
C LEU A 76 4.55 6.96 -3.55
N GLN A 77 4.70 8.19 -4.06
CA GLN A 77 5.35 9.28 -3.34
C GLN A 77 4.36 10.19 -2.59
N VAL A 78 3.08 9.85 -2.64
CA VAL A 78 2.03 10.66 -2.02
C VAL A 78 1.82 10.20 -0.59
N ASP A 79 1.91 11.13 0.35
CA ASP A 79 1.65 10.87 1.76
C ASP A 79 0.17 10.52 1.99
N GLN A 80 -0.11 9.64 2.94
CA GLN A 80 -1.48 9.18 3.22
C GLN A 80 -2.44 10.31 3.54
N GLU A 81 -1.97 11.34 4.25
CA GLU A 81 -2.78 12.52 4.58
C GLU A 81 -3.32 13.27 3.35
N ILE A 82 -2.64 13.18 2.20
CA ILE A 82 -3.11 13.79 0.95
C ILE A 82 -4.30 13.02 0.40
N PHE A 83 -4.37 11.71 0.59
CA PHE A 83 -5.47 10.87 0.13
C PHE A 83 -6.74 10.94 1.01
N GLU A 84 -6.67 11.55 2.19
CA GLU A 84 -7.83 11.68 3.07
C GLU A 84 -8.91 12.63 2.52
N ASN A 85 -8.49 13.67 1.77
CA ASN A 85 -9.37 14.70 1.28
C ASN A 85 -9.16 14.97 -0.21
N SER A 86 -10.24 14.93 -0.99
CA SER A 86 -10.21 15.13 -2.45
C SER A 86 -9.74 16.54 -2.84
N ASP A 87 -10.08 17.58 -2.08
CA ASP A 87 -9.59 18.93 -2.30
C ASP A 87 -8.08 19.02 -2.10
N LYS A 88 -7.59 18.50 -0.96
CA LYS A 88 -6.15 18.44 -0.64
C LYS A 88 -5.37 17.68 -1.72
N PHE A 89 -5.92 16.57 -2.21
CA PHE A 89 -5.32 15.76 -3.27
C PHE A 89 -5.22 16.53 -4.60
N LEU A 90 -6.29 17.20 -5.03
CA LEU A 90 -6.29 17.94 -6.29
C LEU A 90 -5.42 19.20 -6.22
N ARG A 91 -5.37 19.90 -5.08
CA ARG A 91 -4.42 21.01 -4.83
C ARG A 91 -2.98 20.51 -4.90
N TRP A 92 -2.68 19.38 -4.24
CA TRP A 92 -1.37 18.73 -4.32
C TRP A 92 -0.98 18.39 -5.76
N LEU A 93 -1.91 17.84 -6.55
CA LEU A 93 -1.69 17.54 -7.97
C LEU A 93 -1.31 18.80 -8.75
N CYS A 94 -2.10 19.87 -8.64
CA CYS A 94 -1.85 21.15 -9.33
C CYS A 94 -0.48 21.74 -8.95
N ILE A 95 -0.12 21.74 -7.68
CA ILE A 95 1.17 22.24 -7.20
C ILE A 95 2.33 21.42 -7.78
N ASN A 96 2.22 20.09 -7.79
CA ASN A 96 3.27 19.23 -8.34
C ASN A 96 3.44 19.41 -9.84
N VAL A 97 2.34 19.54 -10.59
CA VAL A 97 2.38 19.83 -12.03
C VAL A 97 3.08 21.15 -12.29
N ALA A 98 2.69 22.23 -11.61
CA ALA A 98 3.33 23.53 -11.76
C ALA A 98 4.84 23.48 -11.46
N ARG A 99 5.23 22.86 -10.34
CA ARG A 99 6.65 22.73 -9.94
C ARG A 99 7.49 21.96 -10.96
N GLN A 100 6.98 20.83 -11.48
CA GLN A 100 7.70 20.06 -12.50
C GLN A 100 7.85 20.84 -13.82
N LEU A 101 6.88 21.68 -14.16
CA LEU A 101 6.94 22.60 -15.30
C LEU A 101 7.81 23.84 -15.03
N LYS A 102 8.38 23.97 -13.82
CA LYS A 102 9.16 25.13 -13.35
C LYS A 102 8.35 26.43 -13.32
N LEU A 103 7.06 26.33 -13.02
CA LEU A 103 6.15 27.44 -12.81
C LEU A 103 5.98 27.71 -11.31
N GLU A 104 5.73 28.96 -10.93
CA GLU A 104 5.34 29.31 -9.57
C GLU A 104 3.91 28.78 -9.31
N PRO A 105 3.66 28.00 -8.25
CA PRO A 105 2.31 27.51 -7.98
C PRO A 105 1.41 28.65 -7.49
N LYS A 106 0.67 29.28 -8.38
CA LYS A 106 -0.31 30.35 -8.08
C LYS A 106 -1.69 29.76 -7.85
N LEU A 107 -1.81 28.84 -6.92
CA LEU A 107 -3.03 28.07 -6.73
C LEU A 107 -4.18 28.95 -6.23
N GLU A 108 -3.90 29.82 -5.26
CA GLU A 108 -4.91 30.71 -4.63
C GLU A 108 -5.57 31.67 -5.62
N ASP A 109 -4.87 32.04 -6.72
CA ASP A 109 -5.41 32.94 -7.75
C ASP A 109 -6.47 32.26 -8.64
N TYR A 110 -6.48 30.91 -8.66
CA TYR A 110 -7.31 30.11 -9.58
C TYR A 110 -8.19 29.07 -8.86
N TRP A 111 -8.12 29.01 -7.54
CA TRP A 111 -8.88 28.05 -6.76
C TRP A 111 -10.08 28.72 -6.10
N ASP A 112 -11.28 28.29 -6.51
CA ASP A 112 -12.54 28.78 -5.99
C ASP A 112 -13.22 27.66 -5.21
N GLU A 113 -13.37 27.85 -3.90
CA GLU A 113 -13.96 26.85 -3.01
C GLU A 113 -15.45 26.65 -3.27
N ASP A 114 -16.16 27.71 -3.71
CA ASP A 114 -17.59 27.68 -4.02
C ASP A 114 -17.89 26.86 -5.29
N MET A 115 -16.95 26.80 -6.23
CA MET A 115 -17.07 26.00 -7.45
C MET A 115 -16.69 24.52 -7.26
N GLY A 116 -16.03 24.20 -6.16
CA GLY A 116 -15.56 22.87 -5.81
C GLY A 116 -14.25 22.45 -6.51
N SER A 117 -13.54 21.53 -5.89
CA SER A 117 -12.16 21.19 -6.21
C SER A 117 -11.91 20.66 -7.63
N LYS A 118 -12.87 19.92 -8.23
CA LYS A 118 -12.72 19.42 -9.61
C LYS A 118 -12.76 20.53 -10.65
N VAL A 119 -13.66 21.49 -10.46
CA VAL A 119 -13.79 22.64 -11.34
C VAL A 119 -12.58 23.54 -11.19
N SER A 120 -12.18 23.87 -9.96
CA SER A 120 -11.00 24.68 -9.67
C SER A 120 -9.72 24.06 -10.23
N CYS A 121 -9.55 22.73 -10.09
CA CYS A 121 -8.42 22.01 -10.70
C CYS A 121 -8.43 22.14 -12.23
N THR A 122 -9.58 22.01 -12.89
CA THR A 122 -9.72 22.17 -14.34
C THR A 122 -9.39 23.59 -14.78
N LEU A 123 -9.93 24.60 -14.10
CA LEU A 123 -9.66 26.02 -14.39
C LEU A 123 -8.19 26.37 -14.18
N TYR A 124 -7.54 25.79 -13.18
CA TYR A 124 -6.10 25.97 -12.96
C TYR A 124 -5.28 25.50 -14.16
N PHE A 125 -5.61 24.33 -14.74
CA PHE A 125 -4.95 23.87 -15.96
C PHE A 125 -5.26 24.77 -17.16
N GLU A 126 -6.53 25.14 -17.35
CA GLU A 126 -6.99 25.89 -18.53
C GLU A 126 -6.49 27.33 -18.54
N LEU A 127 -6.62 28.03 -17.40
CA LEU A 127 -6.32 29.46 -17.29
C LEU A 127 -4.89 29.77 -16.87
N TYR A 128 -4.18 28.81 -16.26
CA TYR A 128 -2.82 29.03 -15.79
C TYR A 128 -1.80 28.12 -16.48
N ILE A 129 -1.90 26.80 -16.36
CA ILE A 129 -0.84 25.89 -16.85
C ILE A 129 -0.68 25.98 -18.37
N PHE A 130 -1.74 25.79 -19.15
CA PHE A 130 -1.64 25.75 -20.61
C PHE A 130 -1.14 27.07 -21.21
N PRO A 131 -1.60 28.27 -20.77
CA PRO A 131 -1.07 29.53 -21.26
C PRO A 131 0.43 29.75 -20.98
N GLN A 132 0.95 29.18 -19.88
CA GLN A 132 2.36 29.36 -19.50
C GLN A 132 3.32 28.46 -20.30
N ILE A 133 2.90 27.28 -20.74
CA ILE A 133 3.80 26.33 -21.39
C ILE A 133 3.87 26.47 -22.92
N ASN A 134 2.82 26.99 -23.56
CA ASN A 134 2.72 27.20 -25.00
C ASN A 134 3.10 25.99 -25.88
N CYS A 135 2.95 24.77 -25.37
CA CYS A 135 3.25 23.52 -26.08
C CYS A 135 2.39 22.39 -25.46
N PRO A 136 2.28 21.23 -26.13
CA PRO A 136 1.56 20.10 -25.58
C PRO A 136 2.14 19.61 -24.25
N LEU A 137 1.25 19.20 -23.34
CA LEU A 137 1.57 18.63 -22.04
C LEU A 137 1.34 17.12 -22.05
N PHE A 138 2.37 16.33 -21.79
CA PHE A 138 2.28 14.90 -21.56
C PHE A 138 2.28 14.62 -20.06
N LEU A 139 1.11 14.28 -19.51
CA LEU A 139 0.89 14.05 -18.09
C LEU A 139 0.81 12.55 -17.82
N VAL A 140 1.78 12.03 -17.10
CA VAL A 140 1.95 10.61 -16.80
C VAL A 140 1.56 10.33 -15.37
N PHE A 141 0.60 9.44 -15.15
CA PHE A 141 0.16 8.95 -13.86
C PHE A 141 0.63 7.52 -13.65
N ASN A 142 1.63 7.34 -12.79
CA ASN A 142 2.22 6.04 -12.48
C ASN A 142 1.70 5.49 -11.15
N GLU A 143 1.54 4.16 -11.07
CA GLU A 143 0.98 3.43 -9.92
C GLU A 143 -0.44 3.92 -9.55
N LEU A 144 -1.26 4.15 -10.59
CA LEU A 144 -2.62 4.66 -10.43
C LEU A 144 -3.52 3.73 -9.56
N ASN A 145 -3.16 2.47 -9.45
CA ASN A 145 -3.82 1.50 -8.58
C ASN A 145 -3.84 1.93 -7.09
N ILE A 146 -2.90 2.74 -6.63
CA ILE A 146 -2.89 3.26 -5.25
C ILE A 146 -4.11 4.16 -4.99
N VAL A 147 -4.49 4.96 -6.00
CA VAL A 147 -5.68 5.82 -5.90
C VAL A 147 -6.94 5.00 -5.63
N PHE A 148 -7.01 3.75 -6.13
CA PHE A 148 -8.18 2.88 -5.96
C PHE A 148 -8.42 2.42 -4.52
N GLU A 149 -7.40 2.44 -3.67
CA GLU A 149 -7.54 2.13 -2.25
C GLU A 149 -8.31 3.24 -1.50
N HIS A 150 -8.47 4.43 -2.12
CA HIS A 150 -9.10 5.62 -1.56
C HIS A 150 -10.37 5.97 -2.32
N THR A 151 -11.51 5.44 -1.86
CA THR A 151 -12.81 5.55 -2.57
C THR A 151 -13.19 6.99 -2.88
N ASN A 152 -13.03 7.92 -1.94
CA ASN A 152 -13.35 9.34 -2.14
C ASN A 152 -12.51 9.98 -3.25
N ILE A 153 -11.20 9.70 -3.27
CA ILE A 153 -10.31 10.20 -4.32
C ILE A 153 -10.67 9.57 -5.66
N THR A 154 -10.85 8.26 -5.69
CA THR A 154 -11.23 7.51 -6.90
C THR A 154 -12.48 8.08 -7.56
N GLN A 155 -13.53 8.34 -6.78
CA GLN A 155 -14.82 8.88 -7.26
C GLN A 155 -14.73 10.31 -7.79
N ASN A 156 -13.73 11.08 -7.41
CA ASN A 156 -13.54 12.46 -7.87
C ASN A 156 -12.49 12.55 -8.98
N PHE A 157 -11.36 11.86 -8.83
CA PHE A 157 -10.22 11.99 -9.73
C PHE A 157 -10.40 11.25 -11.06
N LEU A 158 -10.92 10.02 -11.05
CA LEU A 158 -11.08 9.28 -12.31
C LEU A 158 -12.10 9.93 -13.27
N PRO A 159 -13.28 10.41 -12.80
CA PRO A 159 -14.17 11.19 -13.66
C PRO A 159 -13.54 12.49 -14.16
N LEU A 160 -12.66 13.13 -13.38
CA LEU A 160 -11.95 14.33 -13.81
C LEU A 160 -11.00 14.03 -14.97
N ILE A 161 -10.20 12.96 -14.90
CA ILE A 161 -9.33 12.50 -15.99
C ILE A 161 -10.16 12.19 -17.25
N ARG A 162 -11.29 11.51 -17.08
CA ARG A 162 -12.20 11.25 -18.19
C ARG A 162 -12.73 12.52 -18.82
N PHE A 163 -13.17 13.47 -18.00
CA PHE A 163 -13.67 14.77 -18.46
C PHE A 163 -12.60 15.53 -19.26
N TRP A 164 -11.34 15.58 -18.80
CA TRP A 164 -10.24 16.22 -19.52
C TRP A 164 -10.01 15.59 -20.90
N TYR A 165 -10.05 14.27 -20.98
CA TYR A 165 -9.94 13.58 -22.27
C TYR A 165 -11.13 13.86 -23.19
N GLU A 166 -12.35 13.93 -22.68
CA GLU A 166 -13.53 14.28 -23.47
C GLU A 166 -13.46 15.75 -23.96
N GLN A 167 -12.99 16.68 -23.11
CA GLN A 167 -12.72 18.07 -23.51
C GLN A 167 -11.69 18.17 -24.64
N SER A 168 -10.67 17.34 -24.64
CA SER A 168 -9.63 17.36 -25.69
C SER A 168 -10.17 17.14 -27.10
N ARG A 169 -11.36 16.59 -27.26
CA ARG A 169 -12.01 16.36 -28.56
C ARG A 169 -12.69 17.61 -29.12
N HIS A 170 -13.13 18.53 -28.27
CA HIS A 170 -14.01 19.65 -28.65
C HIS A 170 -13.40 21.01 -28.31
N ASN A 171 -12.54 21.11 -27.31
CA ASN A 171 -11.94 22.35 -26.85
C ASN A 171 -10.48 22.47 -27.33
N GLN A 172 -10.15 23.56 -28.03
CA GLN A 172 -8.81 23.79 -28.60
C GLN A 172 -7.71 23.84 -27.53
N THR A 173 -8.00 24.40 -26.36
CA THR A 173 -7.06 24.47 -25.22
C THR A 173 -6.71 23.08 -24.72
N TRP A 174 -7.70 22.20 -24.60
CA TRP A 174 -7.54 20.84 -24.11
C TRP A 174 -6.97 19.86 -25.14
N LYS A 175 -6.91 20.20 -26.43
CA LYS A 175 -6.23 19.39 -27.46
C LYS A 175 -4.75 19.21 -27.20
N ASN A 176 -4.16 20.07 -26.39
CA ASN A 176 -2.74 20.03 -26.03
C ASN A 176 -2.44 19.11 -24.82
N ILE A 177 -3.45 18.46 -24.23
CA ILE A 177 -3.19 17.49 -23.16
C ILE A 177 -3.09 16.08 -23.72
N HIS A 178 -2.04 15.38 -23.30
CA HIS A 178 -1.82 13.96 -23.57
C HIS A 178 -1.72 13.25 -22.23
N LEU A 179 -2.52 12.23 -22.02
CA LEU A 179 -2.62 11.52 -20.74
C LEU A 179 -2.05 10.10 -20.87
N PHE A 180 -1.28 9.68 -19.90
CA PHE A 180 -0.78 8.31 -19.82
C PHE A 180 -1.04 7.72 -18.45
N LEU A 181 -1.88 6.70 -18.39
CA LEU A 181 -2.29 6.01 -17.19
C LEU A 181 -1.54 4.68 -17.07
N VAL A 182 -0.72 4.54 -16.05
CA VAL A 182 0.07 3.33 -15.79
C VAL A 182 -0.40 2.68 -14.49
N GLN A 183 -0.88 1.45 -14.58
CA GLN A 183 -1.38 0.72 -13.42
C GLN A 183 -0.97 -0.75 -13.42
N SER A 184 -0.95 -1.34 -12.22
CA SER A 184 -0.78 -2.77 -12.01
C SER A 184 -2.15 -3.47 -11.94
N THR A 185 -2.26 -4.66 -12.56
CA THR A 185 -3.50 -5.46 -12.57
C THR A 185 -3.81 -6.13 -11.23
N GLU A 186 -2.87 -6.15 -10.29
CA GLU A 186 -2.99 -6.86 -9.00
C GLU A 186 -4.11 -6.31 -8.10
N PHE A 187 -4.61 -5.11 -8.39
CA PHE A 187 -5.66 -4.45 -7.64
C PHE A 187 -6.95 -4.45 -8.44
N TYR A 188 -7.90 -5.28 -8.02
CA TYR A 188 -9.25 -5.27 -8.57
C TYR A 188 -10.14 -4.32 -7.78
N VAL A 189 -10.67 -3.30 -8.45
CA VAL A 189 -11.71 -2.42 -7.92
C VAL A 189 -12.88 -2.41 -8.90
N SER A 190 -14.08 -2.68 -8.41
CA SER A 190 -15.29 -2.53 -9.22
C SER A 190 -15.59 -1.04 -9.39
N LEU A 191 -15.14 -0.47 -10.52
CA LEU A 191 -15.41 0.92 -10.87
C LEU A 191 -16.73 1.03 -11.64
N ASN A 192 -17.45 2.14 -11.43
CA ASN A 192 -18.60 2.47 -12.27
C ASN A 192 -18.10 2.72 -13.71
N ILE A 193 -18.48 1.85 -14.64
CA ILE A 193 -18.00 1.85 -16.04
C ILE A 193 -18.19 3.22 -16.71
N ASN A 194 -19.26 3.93 -16.41
CA ASN A 194 -19.58 5.21 -17.04
C ASN A 194 -18.76 6.40 -16.50
N GLN A 195 -18.07 6.24 -15.38
CA GLN A 195 -17.27 7.28 -14.76
C GLN A 195 -15.75 6.99 -14.82
N SER A 196 -15.38 5.80 -15.28
CA SER A 196 -14.00 5.36 -15.34
C SER A 196 -13.32 5.78 -16.65
N PRO A 197 -12.06 6.24 -16.63
CA PRO A 197 -11.27 6.46 -17.85
C PRO A 197 -10.78 5.16 -18.50
N PHE A 198 -11.04 3.99 -17.88
CA PHE A 198 -10.50 2.71 -18.36
C PHE A 198 -11.25 2.07 -19.51
N ASN A 199 -12.34 2.65 -19.96
CA ASN A 199 -13.09 2.24 -21.16
C ASN A 199 -12.93 3.22 -22.34
N ILE A 200 -12.04 4.22 -22.20
CA ILE A 200 -11.74 5.23 -23.23
C ILE A 200 -10.23 5.29 -23.53
N GLY A 201 -9.85 5.90 -24.62
CA GLY A 201 -8.44 5.98 -25.06
C GLY A 201 -7.88 4.64 -25.54
N LEU A 202 -6.59 4.61 -25.85
CA LEU A 202 -5.90 3.41 -26.34
C LEU A 202 -5.36 2.57 -25.18
N SER A 203 -5.78 1.31 -25.11
CA SER A 203 -5.20 0.32 -24.19
C SER A 203 -3.97 -0.31 -24.82
N ILE A 204 -2.84 -0.22 -24.15
CA ILE A 204 -1.56 -0.84 -24.55
C ILE A 204 -1.41 -2.15 -23.78
N GLU A 205 -1.33 -3.23 -24.51
CA GLU A 205 -1.03 -4.54 -23.95
C GLU A 205 0.47 -4.79 -23.94
N LEU A 206 0.94 -5.44 -22.88
CA LEU A 206 2.32 -5.88 -22.75
C LEU A 206 2.38 -7.41 -22.72
N PRO A 207 2.30 -8.06 -23.89
CA PRO A 207 2.33 -9.52 -23.94
C PRO A 207 3.68 -10.07 -23.44
N PRO A 208 3.71 -11.34 -23.00
CA PRO A 208 4.95 -12.07 -22.75
C PRO A 208 5.87 -12.06 -23.97
N PHE A 209 7.17 -12.27 -23.76
CA PHE A 209 8.12 -12.40 -24.88
C PHE A 209 7.89 -13.67 -25.68
N THR A 210 7.88 -13.55 -26.98
CA THR A 210 7.88 -14.67 -27.92
C THR A 210 9.26 -15.39 -27.90
N VAL A 211 9.29 -16.64 -28.36
CA VAL A 211 10.53 -17.42 -28.49
C VAL A 211 11.62 -16.64 -29.23
N ASN A 212 11.26 -15.95 -30.34
CA ASN A 212 12.20 -15.14 -31.11
C ASN A 212 12.74 -13.92 -30.31
N GLN A 213 11.89 -13.30 -29.47
CA GLN A 213 12.31 -12.21 -28.61
C GLN A 213 13.24 -12.72 -27.49
N VAL A 214 13.00 -13.90 -26.97
CA VAL A 214 13.89 -14.54 -25.96
C VAL A 214 15.24 -14.88 -26.59
N GLN A 215 15.26 -15.43 -27.80
CA GLN A 215 16.49 -15.68 -28.56
C GLN A 215 17.29 -14.37 -28.76
N ASN A 216 16.63 -13.32 -29.24
CA ASN A 216 17.24 -12.00 -29.43
C ASN A 216 17.81 -11.42 -28.11
N LEU A 217 17.09 -11.61 -27.00
CA LEU A 217 17.56 -11.21 -25.68
C LEU A 217 18.83 -11.97 -25.28
N ALA A 218 18.85 -13.31 -25.45
CA ALA A 218 20.01 -14.14 -25.15
C ALA A 218 21.25 -13.73 -25.99
N GLU A 219 21.06 -13.47 -27.27
CA GLU A 219 22.13 -12.98 -28.16
C GLU A 219 22.73 -11.65 -27.70
N ARG A 220 21.91 -10.72 -27.21
CA ARG A 220 22.38 -9.43 -26.65
C ARG A 220 23.19 -9.62 -25.36
N TYR A 221 22.96 -10.68 -24.63
CA TYR A 221 23.78 -11.10 -23.50
C TYR A 221 24.97 -11.98 -23.90
N HIS A 222 25.23 -12.14 -25.23
CA HIS A 222 26.30 -13.00 -25.79
C HIS A 222 26.17 -14.48 -25.42
N LEU A 223 24.95 -14.96 -25.24
CA LEU A 223 24.64 -16.36 -25.04
C LEU A 223 24.20 -17.01 -26.36
N ASN A 224 24.87 -18.07 -26.74
CA ASN A 224 24.57 -18.87 -27.92
C ASN A 224 23.74 -20.10 -27.51
N PHE A 225 22.45 -19.93 -27.36
CA PHE A 225 21.54 -21.02 -27.07
C PHE A 225 20.99 -21.66 -28.36
N SER A 226 20.83 -22.97 -28.33
CA SER A 226 20.07 -23.68 -29.35
C SER A 226 18.57 -23.46 -29.19
N ASP A 227 17.79 -23.61 -30.26
CA ASP A 227 16.32 -23.51 -30.23
C ASP A 227 15.67 -24.33 -29.11
N PRO A 228 16.06 -25.62 -28.86
CA PRO A 228 15.51 -26.37 -27.74
C PRO A 228 15.81 -25.78 -26.36
N GLN A 229 16.96 -25.12 -26.18
CA GLN A 229 17.31 -24.47 -24.91
C GLN A 229 16.45 -23.22 -24.68
N ILE A 230 16.28 -22.41 -25.71
CA ILE A 230 15.39 -21.23 -25.68
C ILE A 230 13.93 -21.66 -25.41
N GLN A 231 13.45 -22.71 -26.10
CA GLN A 231 12.09 -23.22 -25.87
C GLN A 231 11.89 -23.70 -24.43
N LYS A 232 12.85 -24.44 -23.85
CA LYS A 232 12.79 -24.88 -22.46
C LYS A 232 12.73 -23.69 -21.48
N LEU A 233 13.57 -22.68 -21.72
CA LEU A 233 13.62 -21.49 -20.85
C LEU A 233 12.31 -20.68 -20.99
N THR A 234 11.83 -20.49 -22.21
CA THR A 234 10.57 -19.76 -22.47
C THR A 234 9.38 -20.50 -21.86
N HIS A 235 9.30 -21.81 -22.03
CA HIS A 235 8.23 -22.64 -21.45
C HIS A 235 8.25 -22.61 -19.92
N LEU A 236 9.45 -22.63 -19.29
CA LEU A 236 9.58 -22.59 -17.85
C LEU A 236 8.91 -21.33 -17.26
N VAL A 237 9.16 -20.16 -17.84
CA VAL A 237 8.72 -18.86 -17.27
C VAL A 237 7.62 -18.17 -18.08
N GLY A 238 7.02 -18.83 -19.07
CA GLY A 238 5.88 -18.30 -19.85
C GLY A 238 6.20 -17.01 -20.63
N GLY A 239 7.45 -16.80 -21.03
CA GLY A 239 7.84 -15.56 -21.70
C GLY A 239 7.87 -14.32 -20.78
N HIS A 240 7.76 -14.46 -19.47
CA HIS A 240 7.72 -13.33 -18.52
C HIS A 240 9.03 -12.50 -18.57
N PRO A 241 8.99 -11.21 -18.94
CA PRO A 241 10.20 -10.41 -19.24
C PRO A 241 11.21 -10.39 -18.09
N TYR A 242 10.76 -10.11 -16.88
CA TYR A 242 11.66 -10.04 -15.72
C TYR A 242 12.31 -11.39 -15.40
N LEU A 243 11.54 -12.48 -15.44
CA LEU A 243 12.07 -13.82 -15.12
C LEU A 243 13.08 -14.27 -16.17
N LEU A 244 12.86 -13.92 -17.44
CA LEU A 244 13.81 -14.16 -18.53
C LEU A 244 15.09 -13.35 -18.37
N HIS A 245 14.97 -12.03 -18.10
CA HIS A 245 16.14 -11.21 -17.84
C HIS A 245 16.97 -11.72 -16.66
N LEU A 246 16.30 -12.15 -15.58
CA LEU A 246 16.97 -12.70 -14.39
C LEU A 246 17.71 -13.99 -14.72
N ALA A 247 17.07 -14.93 -15.45
CA ALA A 247 17.70 -16.17 -15.90
C ALA A 247 18.93 -15.91 -16.78
N ILE A 248 18.71 -15.11 -17.84
CA ILE A 248 19.77 -14.81 -18.82
C ILE A 248 20.93 -14.07 -18.16
N TYR A 249 20.66 -13.14 -17.22
CA TYR A 249 21.70 -12.49 -16.42
C TYR A 249 22.56 -13.49 -15.63
N HIS A 250 21.93 -14.43 -14.91
CA HIS A 250 22.67 -15.44 -14.15
C HIS A 250 23.47 -16.40 -15.05
N LEU A 251 22.90 -16.79 -16.19
CA LEU A 251 23.57 -17.65 -17.17
C LEU A 251 24.74 -16.93 -17.85
N ALA A 252 24.59 -15.67 -18.23
CA ALA A 252 25.65 -14.87 -18.87
C ALA A 252 26.83 -14.58 -17.94
N ASN A 253 26.58 -14.48 -16.63
CA ASN A 253 27.64 -14.35 -15.62
C ASN A 253 28.22 -15.69 -15.15
N ASN A 254 27.82 -16.82 -15.71
CA ASN A 254 28.20 -18.17 -15.31
C ASN A 254 27.95 -18.48 -13.81
N LEU A 255 26.92 -17.84 -13.22
CA LEU A 255 26.54 -18.07 -11.82
C LEU A 255 25.76 -19.36 -11.62
N ILE A 256 25.16 -19.88 -12.69
CA ILE A 256 24.37 -21.12 -12.71
C ILE A 256 24.42 -21.72 -14.12
N SER A 257 24.40 -23.05 -14.22
CA SER A 257 24.18 -23.73 -15.50
C SER A 257 22.70 -23.74 -15.89
N LEU A 258 22.39 -23.91 -17.18
CA LEU A 258 20.97 -24.00 -17.62
C LEU A 258 20.26 -25.21 -16.99
N GLU A 259 20.95 -26.32 -16.82
CA GLU A 259 20.41 -27.56 -16.22
C GLU A 259 20.07 -27.34 -14.74
N ASP A 260 21.00 -26.74 -13.99
CA ASP A 260 20.76 -26.41 -12.58
C ASP A 260 19.66 -25.36 -12.41
N LEU A 261 19.59 -24.36 -13.30
CA LEU A 261 18.54 -23.36 -13.31
C LEU A 261 17.16 -24.05 -13.48
N LEU A 262 17.00 -24.87 -14.52
CA LEU A 262 15.75 -25.57 -14.79
C LEU A 262 15.34 -26.48 -13.63
N LYS A 263 16.30 -27.14 -12.97
CA LYS A 263 16.05 -28.04 -11.84
C LYS A 263 15.68 -27.28 -10.56
N LYS A 264 16.39 -26.18 -10.25
CA LYS A 264 16.23 -25.43 -9.00
C LYS A 264 15.17 -24.32 -9.10
N ALA A 265 14.71 -23.97 -10.30
CA ALA A 265 13.79 -22.88 -10.54
C ALA A 265 12.59 -22.84 -9.57
N PRO A 266 11.86 -23.94 -9.33
CA PRO A 266 10.66 -23.92 -8.48
C PRO A 266 10.98 -24.06 -6.98
N THR A 267 12.25 -24.07 -6.58
CA THR A 267 12.66 -24.30 -5.20
C THR A 267 13.07 -23.00 -4.49
N LEU A 268 13.19 -23.05 -3.17
CA LEU A 268 13.70 -21.93 -2.35
C LEU A 268 15.18 -21.65 -2.56
N GLU A 269 15.91 -22.55 -3.21
CA GLU A 269 17.31 -22.35 -3.62
C GLU A 269 17.45 -21.75 -5.02
N GLY A 270 16.34 -21.66 -5.77
CA GLY A 270 16.28 -21.14 -7.13
C GLY A 270 16.39 -19.62 -7.19
N ILE A 271 16.78 -19.12 -8.37
CA ILE A 271 16.91 -17.68 -8.63
C ILE A 271 15.58 -16.92 -8.55
N TYR A 272 14.44 -17.62 -8.63
CA TYR A 272 13.10 -17.04 -8.62
C TYR A 272 12.44 -17.00 -7.22
N LYS A 273 13.16 -17.42 -6.17
CA LYS A 273 12.62 -17.56 -4.81
C LYS A 273 11.87 -16.31 -4.32
N GLU A 274 12.48 -15.13 -4.49
CA GLU A 274 11.89 -13.87 -4.01
C GLU A 274 10.59 -13.51 -4.76
N HIS A 275 10.57 -13.78 -6.06
CA HIS A 275 9.37 -13.59 -6.88
C HIS A 275 8.25 -14.55 -6.46
N LEU A 276 8.57 -15.83 -6.33
CA LEU A 276 7.61 -16.86 -5.93
C LEU A 276 7.08 -16.62 -4.50
N GLN A 277 7.94 -16.26 -3.57
CA GLN A 277 7.55 -15.90 -2.20
C GLN A 277 6.66 -14.66 -2.16
N SER A 278 6.95 -13.63 -2.97
CA SER A 278 6.12 -12.42 -3.02
C SER A 278 4.70 -12.72 -3.51
N ILE A 279 4.55 -13.60 -4.51
CA ILE A 279 3.25 -14.06 -4.99
C ILE A 279 2.55 -14.91 -3.92
N TRP A 280 3.28 -15.84 -3.31
CA TRP A 280 2.72 -16.67 -2.25
C TRP A 280 2.16 -15.85 -1.09
N LEU A 281 2.85 -14.77 -0.68
CA LEU A 281 2.36 -13.85 0.35
C LEU A 281 1.07 -13.11 -0.06
N ILE A 282 0.92 -12.80 -1.36
CA ILE A 282 -0.33 -12.19 -1.87
C ILE A 282 -1.48 -13.21 -1.81
N LEU A 283 -1.24 -14.44 -2.27
CA LEU A 283 -2.24 -15.51 -2.26
C LEU A 283 -2.62 -15.91 -0.82
N HIS A 284 -1.65 -15.94 0.08
CA HIS A 284 -1.91 -16.32 1.49
C HIS A 284 -2.83 -15.36 2.23
N LYS A 285 -2.91 -14.10 1.79
CA LYS A 285 -3.88 -13.12 2.33
C LYS A 285 -5.32 -13.40 1.89
N LYS A 286 -5.51 -14.22 0.85
CA LYS A 286 -6.81 -14.59 0.26
C LYS A 286 -6.84 -16.10 0.05
N PRO A 287 -7.23 -16.90 1.07
CA PRO A 287 -7.16 -18.36 1.02
C PRO A 287 -7.87 -18.98 -0.18
N GLU A 288 -8.98 -18.39 -0.63
CA GLU A 288 -9.74 -18.83 -1.80
C GLU A 288 -8.89 -18.78 -3.09
N LEU A 289 -8.01 -17.77 -3.25
CA LEU A 289 -7.12 -17.67 -4.39
C LEU A 289 -5.98 -18.69 -4.31
N ALA A 290 -5.45 -18.93 -3.12
CA ALA A 290 -4.39 -19.90 -2.89
C ALA A 290 -4.89 -21.33 -3.21
N ILE A 291 -6.08 -21.70 -2.74
CA ILE A 291 -6.73 -22.98 -3.03
C ILE A 291 -7.00 -23.13 -4.52
N ALA A 292 -7.56 -22.11 -5.16
CA ALA A 292 -7.85 -22.12 -6.58
C ALA A 292 -6.56 -22.29 -7.42
N MET A 293 -5.49 -21.55 -7.08
CA MET A 293 -4.19 -21.66 -7.75
C MET A 293 -3.58 -23.06 -7.59
N GLN A 294 -3.65 -23.64 -6.40
CA GLN A 294 -3.18 -25.00 -6.17
C GLN A 294 -3.95 -26.03 -6.99
N ARG A 295 -5.30 -25.91 -7.06
CA ARG A 295 -6.14 -26.78 -7.91
C ARG A 295 -5.72 -26.70 -9.38
N VAL A 296 -5.49 -25.48 -9.90
CA VAL A 296 -5.04 -25.28 -11.28
C VAL A 296 -3.63 -25.86 -11.48
N ALA A 297 -2.72 -25.68 -10.53
CA ALA A 297 -1.35 -26.17 -10.63
C ALA A 297 -1.23 -27.70 -10.56
N THR A 298 -2.09 -28.36 -9.78
CA THR A 298 -2.05 -29.83 -9.59
C THR A 298 -2.86 -30.59 -10.65
N SER A 299 -3.75 -29.92 -11.34
CA SER A 299 -4.57 -30.55 -12.35
C SER A 299 -3.80 -30.85 -13.64
N LYS A 300 -4.12 -32.00 -14.25
CA LYS A 300 -3.64 -32.38 -15.58
C LYS A 300 -4.57 -31.94 -16.71
N ILE A 301 -5.73 -31.40 -16.35
CA ILE A 301 -6.74 -30.88 -17.29
C ILE A 301 -7.05 -29.45 -16.93
N ASP A 302 -7.52 -28.69 -17.90
CA ASP A 302 -7.92 -27.30 -17.70
C ASP A 302 -9.10 -27.24 -16.72
N ILE A 303 -9.07 -26.29 -15.78
CA ILE A 303 -10.06 -26.17 -14.70
C ILE A 303 -10.92 -24.93 -14.89
N GLN A 304 -12.23 -25.11 -14.75
CA GLN A 304 -13.15 -24.00 -14.63
C GLN A 304 -13.15 -23.50 -13.17
N LEU A 305 -12.88 -22.21 -13.00
CA LEU A 305 -12.96 -21.51 -11.73
C LEU A 305 -14.16 -20.55 -11.70
N GLU A 306 -14.52 -20.11 -10.51
CA GLU A 306 -15.46 -18.99 -10.36
C GLU A 306 -14.89 -17.75 -11.08
N PRO A 307 -15.70 -16.99 -11.87
CA PRO A 307 -15.22 -15.91 -12.73
C PRO A 307 -14.38 -14.85 -11.99
N ILE A 308 -14.74 -14.47 -10.77
CA ILE A 308 -14.02 -13.47 -9.97
C ILE A 308 -12.65 -14.01 -9.56
N ILE A 309 -12.58 -15.25 -9.09
CA ILE A 309 -11.34 -15.92 -8.69
C ILE A 309 -10.42 -16.11 -9.90
N ALA A 310 -10.97 -16.57 -11.01
CA ALA A 310 -10.25 -16.75 -12.28
C ALA A 310 -9.64 -15.42 -12.75
N TYR A 311 -10.42 -14.34 -12.76
CA TYR A 311 -9.94 -13.02 -13.13
C TYR A 311 -8.85 -12.49 -12.18
N GLN A 312 -8.99 -12.70 -10.86
CA GLN A 312 -7.98 -12.29 -9.89
C GLN A 312 -6.65 -13.04 -10.08
N LEU A 313 -6.67 -14.34 -10.35
CA LEU A 313 -5.47 -15.12 -10.66
C LEU A 313 -4.84 -14.68 -11.99
N TYR A 314 -5.65 -14.42 -13.00
CA TYR A 314 -5.20 -13.87 -14.28
C TYR A 314 -4.56 -12.50 -14.12
N SER A 315 -5.15 -11.62 -13.33
CA SER A 315 -4.60 -10.27 -13.06
C SER A 315 -3.25 -10.31 -12.33
N LEU A 316 -2.95 -11.39 -11.61
CA LEU A 316 -1.65 -11.69 -11.03
C LEU A 316 -0.67 -12.38 -12.02
N ASN A 317 -1.11 -12.65 -13.24
CA ASN A 317 -0.36 -13.42 -14.26
C ASN A 317 -0.01 -14.86 -13.82
N LEU A 318 -0.89 -15.49 -13.04
CA LEU A 318 -0.69 -16.85 -12.53
C LEU A 318 -1.36 -17.90 -13.40
N VAL A 319 -2.43 -17.51 -14.07
CA VAL A 319 -3.18 -18.36 -14.98
C VAL A 319 -3.43 -17.66 -16.30
N ASP A 320 -3.57 -18.45 -17.36
CA ASP A 320 -4.09 -18.05 -18.66
C ASP A 320 -5.49 -18.61 -18.85
N PHE A 321 -6.29 -17.92 -19.68
CA PHE A 321 -7.61 -18.39 -20.08
C PHE A 321 -7.54 -19.12 -21.41
N ASN A 322 -8.17 -20.29 -21.45
CA ASN A 322 -8.54 -20.97 -22.66
C ASN A 322 -10.08 -21.14 -22.63
N GLU A 323 -10.79 -20.24 -23.33
CA GLU A 323 -12.24 -20.06 -23.22
C GLU A 323 -12.69 -19.79 -21.78
N ASN A 324 -13.32 -20.76 -21.10
CA ASN A 324 -13.78 -20.65 -19.71
C ASN A 324 -12.89 -21.44 -18.73
N TYR A 325 -11.78 -21.96 -19.19
CA TYR A 325 -10.88 -22.79 -18.40
C TYR A 325 -9.59 -22.04 -18.08
N CYS A 326 -9.02 -22.36 -16.93
CA CYS A 326 -7.77 -21.79 -16.44
C CYS A 326 -6.65 -22.84 -16.49
N THR A 327 -5.49 -22.41 -16.99
CA THR A 327 -4.23 -23.14 -16.93
C THR A 327 -3.16 -22.30 -16.26
N PRO A 328 -2.13 -22.88 -15.62
CA PRO A 328 -1.00 -22.07 -15.13
C PRO A 328 -0.33 -21.35 -16.29
N SER A 329 -0.05 -20.05 -16.13
CA SER A 329 0.57 -19.21 -17.18
C SER A 329 1.99 -19.63 -17.53
N CYS A 330 2.65 -20.43 -16.69
CA CYS A 330 3.96 -21.02 -16.97
C CYS A 330 4.24 -22.25 -16.10
N GLU A 331 5.23 -23.05 -16.54
CA GLU A 331 5.63 -24.27 -15.85
C GLU A 331 6.24 -23.98 -14.47
N LEU A 332 6.93 -22.85 -14.28
CA LEU A 332 7.46 -22.43 -12.98
C LEU A 332 6.36 -22.35 -11.92
N TYR A 333 5.22 -21.75 -12.27
CA TYR A 333 4.08 -21.64 -11.34
C TYR A 333 3.39 -22.98 -11.13
N ARG A 334 3.26 -23.78 -12.18
CA ARG A 334 2.75 -25.16 -12.06
C ARG A 334 3.57 -25.94 -11.04
N LEU A 335 4.87 -25.99 -11.20
CA LEU A 335 5.78 -26.76 -10.35
C LEU A 335 5.82 -26.21 -8.91
N TYR A 336 5.88 -24.90 -8.75
CA TYR A 336 5.97 -24.30 -7.42
C TYR A 336 4.67 -24.49 -6.64
N PHE A 337 3.53 -24.11 -7.20
CA PHE A 337 2.25 -24.15 -6.48
C PHE A 337 1.68 -25.56 -6.32
N SER A 338 2.06 -26.52 -7.16
CA SER A 338 1.67 -27.92 -6.95
C SER A 338 2.31 -28.54 -5.70
N THR A 339 3.45 -28.03 -5.24
CA THR A 339 4.16 -28.53 -4.05
C THR A 339 3.79 -27.77 -2.78
N GLN A 340 3.09 -26.65 -2.88
CA GLN A 340 2.65 -25.92 -1.70
C GLN A 340 1.52 -26.68 -1.00
N ILE A 341 1.75 -27.03 0.25
CA ILE A 341 0.73 -27.71 1.08
C ILE A 341 -0.21 -26.64 1.60
N LEU A 342 -1.31 -26.41 0.90
CA LEU A 342 -2.49 -25.83 1.49
C LEU A 342 -3.17 -26.95 2.26
N SER A 343 -3.18 -26.86 3.58
CA SER A 343 -3.79 -27.88 4.44
C SER A 343 -5.31 -27.93 4.22
N GLU A 344 -5.74 -28.67 3.20
CA GLU A 344 -7.15 -29.08 3.02
C GLU A 344 -7.56 -30.22 3.95
N ASN A 345 -6.70 -30.67 4.83
CA ASN A 345 -7.04 -31.73 5.78
C ASN A 345 -7.43 -31.17 7.13
N HIS A 346 -8.70 -30.83 7.28
CA HIS A 346 -9.37 -30.67 8.58
C HIS A 346 -9.38 -31.94 9.46
N ASN A 347 -8.59 -32.98 9.14
CA ASN A 347 -8.62 -34.26 9.85
C ASN A 347 -7.28 -34.85 10.25
N THR A 348 -6.23 -34.04 10.47
CA THR A 348 -5.01 -34.52 11.14
C THR A 348 -4.67 -33.63 12.35
N PRO A 349 -4.68 -34.20 13.59
CA PRO A 349 -4.57 -33.41 14.82
C PRO A 349 -3.22 -32.75 15.08
N ILE A 350 -2.20 -33.05 14.28
CA ILE A 350 -0.82 -32.63 14.57
C ILE A 350 -0.47 -31.27 13.96
N ASN A 351 -1.13 -30.86 12.85
CA ASN A 351 -0.77 -29.62 12.15
C ASN A 351 -1.58 -28.39 12.57
N LEU A 352 -2.70 -28.57 13.25
CA LEU A 352 -3.54 -27.46 13.71
C LEU A 352 -2.82 -26.62 14.78
N LYS A 353 -2.05 -27.25 15.64
CA LYS A 353 -1.27 -26.55 16.67
C LYS A 353 -0.11 -25.74 16.09
N GLN A 354 0.62 -26.30 15.13
CA GLN A 354 1.71 -25.58 14.45
C GLN A 354 1.19 -24.44 13.56
N LEU A 355 0.10 -24.65 12.81
CA LEU A 355 -0.52 -23.58 12.02
C LEU A 355 -1.17 -22.50 12.90
N GLN A 356 -1.76 -22.89 14.03
CA GLN A 356 -2.28 -21.93 15.02
C GLN A 356 -1.16 -21.16 15.70
N GLU A 357 -0.03 -21.78 15.96
CA GLU A 357 1.16 -21.13 16.52
C GLU A 357 1.83 -20.22 15.48
N GLU A 358 1.95 -20.65 14.24
CA GLU A 358 2.48 -19.84 13.12
C GLU A 358 1.55 -18.68 12.73
N ASN A 359 0.24 -18.90 12.65
CA ASN A 359 -0.76 -17.82 12.49
C ASN A 359 -0.80 -16.89 13.70
N LYS A 360 -0.60 -17.40 14.91
CA LYS A 360 -0.49 -16.60 16.12
C LYS A 360 0.80 -15.77 16.12
N LEU A 361 1.89 -16.34 15.62
CA LEU A 361 3.16 -15.65 15.46
C LEU A 361 3.08 -14.59 14.35
N LEU A 362 2.51 -14.90 13.18
CA LEU A 362 2.31 -13.96 12.08
C LEU A 362 1.35 -12.82 12.43
N LYS A 363 0.25 -13.12 13.12
CA LYS A 363 -0.66 -12.11 13.67
C LYS A 363 0.03 -11.24 14.71
N SER A 364 0.88 -11.82 15.57
CA SER A 364 1.65 -11.05 16.53
C SER A 364 2.63 -10.07 15.88
N LEU A 365 3.28 -10.46 14.79
CA LEU A 365 4.22 -9.59 14.04
C LEU A 365 3.52 -8.42 13.33
N VAL A 366 2.24 -8.55 12.98
CA VAL A 366 1.48 -7.52 12.25
C VAL A 366 0.73 -6.58 13.20
N TYR A 367 0.26 -7.07 14.35
CA TYR A 367 -0.68 -6.37 15.22
C TYR A 367 -0.13 -6.03 16.60
N ILE A 368 1.04 -6.56 16.96
CA ILE A 368 1.68 -6.32 18.26
C ILE A 368 2.84 -5.34 18.11
N ASP A 369 2.99 -4.44 19.07
CA ASP A 369 4.20 -3.61 19.20
C ASP A 369 5.37 -4.47 19.68
N THR A 370 6.45 -4.50 18.91
CA THR A 370 7.60 -5.39 19.13
C THR A 370 8.32 -5.12 20.46
N LEU A 371 8.29 -3.87 20.95
CA LEU A 371 8.95 -3.48 22.19
C LEU A 371 8.10 -3.84 23.42
N THR A 372 6.83 -3.45 23.41
CA THR A 372 5.96 -3.48 24.59
C THR A 372 5.02 -4.68 24.65
N GLN A 373 4.90 -5.43 23.56
CA GLN A 373 4.06 -6.63 23.46
C GLN A 373 2.56 -6.39 23.74
N VAL A 374 2.10 -5.14 23.66
CA VAL A 374 0.68 -4.76 23.54
C VAL A 374 0.34 -4.57 22.06
N PHE A 375 -0.93 -4.36 21.72
CA PHE A 375 -1.29 -4.06 20.33
C PHE A 375 -0.60 -2.79 19.82
N ASN A 376 -0.35 -2.72 18.52
CA ASN A 376 0.16 -1.52 17.88
C ASN A 376 -0.97 -0.58 17.42
N ARG A 377 -0.62 0.61 16.96
CA ARG A 377 -1.58 1.61 16.46
C ARG A 377 -2.48 1.06 15.35
N ARG A 378 -1.95 0.26 14.43
CA ARG A 378 -2.74 -0.32 13.33
C ARG A 378 -3.87 -1.21 13.83
N GLU A 379 -3.63 -2.02 14.83
CA GLU A 379 -4.67 -2.86 15.43
C GLU A 379 -5.66 -2.04 16.25
N PHE A 380 -5.21 -0.97 16.91
CA PHE A 380 -6.12 -0.01 17.56
C PHE A 380 -7.11 0.59 16.55
N ASP A 381 -6.61 1.19 15.46
CA ASP A 381 -7.45 1.85 14.44
C ASP A 381 -8.50 0.88 13.87
N ARG A 382 -8.09 -0.37 13.61
CA ARG A 382 -8.99 -1.41 13.12
C ARG A 382 -10.05 -1.84 14.16
N SER A 383 -9.62 -2.09 15.39
CA SER A 383 -10.48 -2.67 16.44
C SER A 383 -11.47 -1.65 16.98
N VAL A 384 -11.08 -0.38 17.09
CA VAL A 384 -11.97 0.67 17.58
C VAL A 384 -13.14 0.89 16.63
N ASP A 385 -12.95 0.79 15.32
CA ASP A 385 -14.03 0.86 14.32
C ASP A 385 -15.01 -0.31 14.46
N ILE A 386 -14.50 -1.51 14.72
CA ILE A 386 -15.32 -2.72 14.92
C ILE A 386 -16.17 -2.56 16.19
N GLU A 387 -15.53 -2.16 17.29
CA GLU A 387 -16.20 -1.99 18.57
C GLU A 387 -17.21 -0.81 18.53
N TRP A 388 -16.91 0.28 17.83
CA TRP A 388 -17.85 1.38 17.63
C TRP A 388 -19.14 0.88 16.96
N LYS A 389 -19.03 0.12 15.86
CA LYS A 389 -20.18 -0.44 15.14
C LYS A 389 -20.91 -1.49 15.97
N ARG A 390 -20.20 -2.23 16.82
CA ARG A 390 -20.80 -3.20 17.74
C ARG A 390 -21.62 -2.48 18.82
N MET A 391 -21.02 -1.49 19.49
CA MET A 391 -21.68 -0.72 20.53
C MET A 391 -22.88 0.08 19.99
N MET A 392 -22.81 0.54 18.75
CA MET A 392 -23.96 1.17 18.08
C MET A 392 -25.14 0.21 17.94
N ARG A 393 -24.91 -1.06 17.60
CA ARG A 393 -25.98 -2.08 17.48
C ARG A 393 -26.54 -2.50 18.82
N GLU A 394 -25.67 -2.57 19.84
CA GLU A 394 -26.03 -2.99 21.19
C GLU A 394 -26.58 -1.83 22.03
N ILE A 395 -26.52 -0.59 21.54
CA ILE A 395 -26.88 0.65 22.26
C ILE A 395 -26.14 0.68 23.62
N ALA A 396 -24.84 0.40 23.60
CA ALA A 396 -24.01 0.25 24.77
C ALA A 396 -22.85 1.28 24.77
N PRO A 397 -22.33 1.66 25.96
CA PRO A 397 -21.26 2.64 26.05
C PRO A 397 -19.94 2.08 25.54
N LEU A 398 -19.16 2.95 24.88
CA LEU A 398 -17.76 2.74 24.54
C LEU A 398 -16.92 3.83 25.23
N SER A 399 -15.94 3.41 26.02
CA SER A 399 -15.00 4.32 26.65
C SER A 399 -13.62 4.19 26.03
N LEU A 400 -12.94 5.33 25.89
CA LEU A 400 -11.53 5.43 25.51
C LEU A 400 -10.73 6.06 26.66
N ILE A 401 -9.51 5.55 26.86
CA ILE A 401 -8.53 6.14 27.77
C ILE A 401 -7.24 6.37 26.97
N LEU A 402 -6.78 7.60 26.87
CA LEU A 402 -5.45 7.94 26.35
C LEU A 402 -4.50 8.16 27.52
N CYS A 403 -3.32 7.56 27.42
CA CYS A 403 -2.29 7.55 28.47
C CYS A 403 -0.98 8.08 27.89
N ASP A 404 -0.25 8.88 28.67
CA ASP A 404 1.06 9.43 28.26
C ASP A 404 2.00 9.45 29.48
N ILE A 405 3.21 8.90 29.29
CA ILE A 405 4.23 8.85 30.36
C ILE A 405 4.81 10.23 30.58
N ASP A 406 4.66 10.74 31.79
CA ASP A 406 5.05 12.11 32.13
C ASP A 406 6.56 12.32 32.01
N HIS A 407 6.93 13.34 31.20
CA HIS A 407 8.33 13.75 31.01
C HIS A 407 9.24 12.65 30.42
N PHE A 408 8.70 11.72 29.65
CA PHE A 408 9.46 10.58 29.12
C PHE A 408 10.68 10.96 28.29
N LYS A 409 10.60 12.06 27.51
CA LYS A 409 11.77 12.58 26.78
C LYS A 409 12.91 12.94 27.72
N ILE A 410 12.62 13.62 28.85
CA ILE A 410 13.64 13.99 29.84
C ILE A 410 14.20 12.73 30.55
N TYR A 411 13.36 11.73 30.75
CA TYR A 411 13.80 10.43 31.28
C TYR A 411 14.81 9.77 30.33
N ASN A 412 14.52 9.70 29.02
CA ASN A 412 15.44 9.18 28.01
C ASN A 412 16.77 9.98 27.97
N ASP A 413 16.67 11.30 28.02
CA ASP A 413 17.86 12.19 28.02
C ASP A 413 18.73 12.01 29.28
N THR A 414 18.13 11.53 30.38
CA THR A 414 18.84 11.36 31.68
C THR A 414 19.42 9.97 31.84
N TYR A 415 18.67 8.91 31.42
CA TYR A 415 19.04 7.52 31.69
C TYR A 415 19.39 6.71 30.43
N GLY A 416 19.23 7.32 29.24
CA GLY A 416 19.47 6.69 27.94
C GLY A 416 18.28 5.90 27.41
N HIS A 417 18.27 5.65 26.11
CA HIS A 417 17.17 4.97 25.40
C HIS A 417 16.88 3.54 25.89
N GLN A 418 17.92 2.80 26.34
CA GLN A 418 17.71 1.46 26.88
C GLN A 418 16.88 1.47 28.17
N ALA A 419 17.10 2.45 29.05
CA ALA A 419 16.29 2.64 30.24
C ALA A 419 14.84 3.05 29.88
N GLY A 420 14.69 3.88 28.84
CA GLY A 420 13.39 4.23 28.28
C GLY A 420 12.62 3.02 27.74
N ASP A 421 13.30 2.13 27.04
CA ASP A 421 12.70 0.89 26.52
C ASP A 421 12.25 -0.04 27.68
N HIS A 422 13.01 -0.14 28.76
CA HIS A 422 12.61 -0.85 29.96
C HIS A 422 11.41 -0.20 30.64
N CYS A 423 11.39 1.12 30.74
CA CYS A 423 10.26 1.87 31.27
C CYS A 423 8.97 1.61 30.45
N LEU A 424 9.04 1.70 29.12
CA LEU A 424 7.91 1.43 28.22
C LEU A 424 7.37 -0.01 28.41
N LYS A 425 8.24 -1.00 28.52
CA LYS A 425 7.83 -2.40 28.79
C LYS A 425 7.13 -2.55 30.14
N ALA A 426 7.67 -1.95 31.19
CA ALA A 426 7.11 -2.01 32.53
C ALA A 426 5.74 -1.31 32.59
N VAL A 427 5.60 -0.14 31.99
CA VAL A 427 4.34 0.61 31.90
C VAL A 427 3.30 -0.17 31.09
N ALA A 428 3.65 -0.71 29.93
CA ALA A 428 2.74 -1.51 29.12
C ALA A 428 2.23 -2.74 29.88
N GLN A 429 3.10 -3.42 30.63
CA GLN A 429 2.70 -4.55 31.47
C GLN A 429 1.78 -4.11 32.61
N ALA A 430 2.07 -3.01 33.28
CA ALA A 430 1.23 -2.46 34.34
C ALA A 430 -0.18 -2.08 33.85
N ILE A 431 -0.29 -1.55 32.62
CA ILE A 431 -1.59 -1.26 32.00
C ILE A 431 -2.33 -2.57 31.71
N ARG A 432 -1.68 -3.57 31.10
CA ARG A 432 -2.28 -4.89 30.81
C ARG A 432 -2.82 -5.59 32.04
N ASP A 433 -2.13 -5.46 33.16
CA ASP A 433 -2.53 -6.10 34.41
C ASP A 433 -3.86 -5.56 34.97
N MET A 434 -4.24 -4.34 34.55
CA MET A 434 -5.51 -3.70 34.97
C MET A 434 -6.62 -3.92 33.93
N VAL A 435 -6.28 -4.21 32.67
CA VAL A 435 -7.22 -4.36 31.55
C VAL A 435 -7.33 -5.83 31.18
N ARG A 436 -8.23 -6.57 31.88
CA ARG A 436 -8.28 -8.05 31.82
C ARG A 436 -9.52 -8.64 31.16
N ARG A 437 -10.54 -7.83 30.84
CA ARG A 437 -11.80 -8.37 30.27
C ARG A 437 -11.59 -8.82 28.83
N PRO A 438 -12.15 -9.95 28.39
CA PRO A 438 -12.22 -10.29 26.98
C PRO A 438 -12.99 -9.19 26.23
N GLY A 439 -12.35 -8.54 25.30
CA GLY A 439 -12.91 -7.42 24.56
C GLY A 439 -12.32 -6.06 24.90
N ASP A 440 -11.72 -5.90 26.10
CA ASP A 440 -10.90 -4.73 26.41
C ASP A 440 -9.58 -4.81 25.65
N MET A 441 -9.07 -3.65 25.22
CA MET A 441 -7.87 -3.58 24.39
C MET A 441 -6.89 -2.57 24.96
N VAL A 442 -5.60 -2.91 24.90
CA VAL A 442 -4.48 -2.00 25.17
C VAL A 442 -3.58 -1.94 23.96
N ALA A 443 -3.30 -0.75 23.46
CA ALA A 443 -2.38 -0.55 22.34
C ALA A 443 -1.38 0.57 22.62
N ARG A 444 -0.19 0.46 22.04
CA ARG A 444 0.76 1.55 21.96
C ARG A 444 0.42 2.41 20.75
N TYR A 445 0.02 3.66 21.01
CA TYR A 445 -0.42 4.58 19.97
C TYR A 445 0.77 5.21 19.23
N GLY A 446 1.85 5.52 19.95
CA GLY A 446 3.11 6.01 19.38
C GLY A 446 4.03 6.57 20.47
N GLY A 447 5.33 6.42 20.33
CA GLY A 447 6.30 6.92 21.30
C GLY A 447 6.03 6.41 22.72
N GLU A 448 5.67 7.31 23.63
CA GLU A 448 5.31 7.08 25.02
C GLU A 448 3.80 7.01 25.29
N GLU A 449 2.98 7.03 24.23
CA GLU A 449 1.53 7.09 24.32
C GLU A 449 0.89 5.70 24.21
N PHE A 450 -0.08 5.42 25.09
CA PHE A 450 -0.89 4.21 25.08
C PHE A 450 -2.37 4.57 24.98
N VAL A 451 -3.16 3.68 24.41
CA VAL A 451 -4.63 3.79 24.34
C VAL A 451 -5.28 2.53 24.85
N ILE A 452 -6.37 2.70 25.60
CA ILE A 452 -7.20 1.61 26.10
C ILE A 452 -8.61 1.79 25.56
N VAL A 453 -9.17 0.72 24.99
CA VAL A 453 -10.55 0.66 24.48
C VAL A 453 -11.35 -0.25 25.40
N LEU A 454 -12.45 0.27 25.92
CA LEU A 454 -13.31 -0.41 26.90
C LEU A 454 -14.75 -0.47 26.38
N PRO A 455 -15.13 -1.50 25.62
CA PRO A 455 -16.51 -1.73 25.22
C PRO A 455 -17.40 -2.03 26.42
N GLN A 456 -18.70 -1.70 26.33
CA GLN A 456 -19.72 -1.91 27.38
C GLN A 456 -19.29 -1.36 28.75
N THR A 457 -18.50 -0.28 28.76
CA THR A 457 -17.99 0.33 29.99
C THR A 457 -18.38 1.81 30.01
N ASP A 458 -19.07 2.22 31.05
CA ASP A 458 -19.49 3.60 31.26
C ASP A 458 -18.34 4.50 31.79
N ALA A 459 -18.62 5.78 31.92
CA ALA A 459 -17.64 6.76 32.38
C ALA A 459 -17.10 6.46 33.81
N LYS A 460 -17.92 5.91 34.69
CA LYS A 460 -17.49 5.54 36.06
C LYS A 460 -16.54 4.36 36.02
N GLY A 461 -16.88 3.33 35.25
CA GLY A 461 -16.04 2.15 35.07
C GLY A 461 -14.71 2.51 34.42
N ALA A 462 -14.74 3.35 33.37
CA ALA A 462 -13.53 3.82 32.69
C ALA A 462 -12.63 4.66 33.62
N MET A 463 -13.20 5.56 34.42
CA MET A 463 -12.45 6.34 35.40
C MET A 463 -11.81 5.45 36.47
N TYR A 464 -12.52 4.41 36.94
CA TYR A 464 -11.97 3.44 37.90
C TYR A 464 -10.76 2.69 37.30
N ILE A 465 -10.87 2.22 36.06
CA ILE A 465 -9.77 1.53 35.37
C ILE A 465 -8.59 2.49 35.18
N ALA A 466 -8.85 3.72 34.73
CA ALA A 466 -7.81 4.72 34.52
C ALA A 466 -7.05 5.07 35.81
N GLU A 467 -7.75 5.22 36.92
CA GLU A 467 -7.12 5.48 38.23
C GLU A 467 -6.32 4.26 38.73
N SER A 468 -6.85 3.05 38.53
CA SER A 468 -6.15 1.80 38.88
C SER A 468 -4.85 1.65 38.05
N VAL A 469 -4.88 2.01 36.76
CA VAL A 469 -3.69 2.04 35.89
C VAL A 469 -2.66 3.03 36.44
N ARG A 470 -3.08 4.27 36.77
CA ARG A 470 -2.20 5.30 37.33
C ARG A 470 -1.54 4.83 38.63
N GLU A 471 -2.33 4.27 39.57
CA GLU A 471 -1.81 3.78 40.84
C GLU A 471 -0.85 2.59 40.65
N ASN A 472 -1.15 1.68 39.74
CA ASN A 472 -0.28 0.53 39.44
C ASN A 472 1.06 0.97 38.85
N ILE A 473 1.07 1.98 37.97
CA ILE A 473 2.30 2.56 37.41
C ILE A 473 3.11 3.28 38.50
N ASN A 474 2.46 4.04 39.37
CA ASN A 474 3.13 4.69 40.52
C ASN A 474 3.73 3.64 41.48
N ALA A 475 3.07 2.50 41.67
CA ALA A 475 3.55 1.39 42.50
C ALA A 475 4.81 0.69 41.90
N LEU A 476 5.07 0.80 40.60
CA LEU A 476 6.34 0.34 40.02
C LEU A 476 7.56 1.07 40.59
N ALA A 477 7.36 2.26 41.13
CA ALA A 477 8.38 3.10 41.76
C ALA A 477 9.65 3.29 40.90
N LEU A 478 9.49 3.34 39.56
CA LEU A 478 10.62 3.51 38.63
C LEU A 478 11.34 4.84 38.89
N PRO A 479 12.61 4.81 39.31
CA PRO A 479 13.30 6.02 39.75
C PRO A 479 13.43 7.04 38.62
N PHE A 480 13.09 8.31 38.92
CA PHE A 480 13.29 9.40 38.00
C PHE A 480 13.81 10.65 38.74
N LYS A 481 15.13 10.73 38.95
CA LYS A 481 15.81 11.90 39.53
C LYS A 481 16.51 12.63 38.42
N THR A 482 16.28 13.95 38.32
CA THR A 482 16.93 14.81 37.34
C THR A 482 16.96 16.26 37.82
N ASP A 483 18.06 16.93 37.56
CA ASP A 483 18.22 18.38 37.86
C ASP A 483 17.42 19.26 36.88
N LYS A 484 16.98 18.68 35.75
CA LYS A 484 16.16 19.37 34.73
C LYS A 484 14.73 19.65 35.20
N LEU A 485 14.28 19.04 36.33
CA LEU A 485 12.94 19.20 36.90
C LEU A 485 13.03 19.46 38.42
N PRO A 486 13.59 20.60 38.85
CA PRO A 486 13.89 20.85 40.28
C PRO A 486 12.66 20.91 41.19
N ASN A 487 11.47 21.19 40.63
CA ASN A 487 10.21 21.30 41.36
C ASN A 487 9.34 20.04 41.27
N ARG A 488 9.87 18.91 40.84
CA ARG A 488 9.12 17.67 40.73
C ARG A 488 8.79 17.12 42.13
N ARG A 489 7.49 16.91 42.39
CA ARG A 489 7.01 16.43 43.69
C ARG A 489 7.30 14.95 43.97
N VAL A 490 7.40 14.12 42.89
CA VAL A 490 7.54 12.66 43.01
C VAL A 490 8.76 12.23 42.19
N PRO A 491 9.76 11.54 42.80
CA PRO A 491 11.01 11.15 42.13
C PRO A 491 10.89 9.82 41.36
N ILE A 492 9.71 9.50 40.83
CA ILE A 492 9.43 8.27 40.08
C ILE A 492 8.70 8.60 38.77
N ILE A 493 8.69 7.68 37.82
CA ILE A 493 7.86 7.77 36.60
C ILE A 493 6.38 7.83 37.01
N THR A 494 5.65 8.74 36.40
CA THR A 494 4.20 8.90 36.53
C THR A 494 3.55 8.93 35.17
N ILE A 495 2.23 8.83 35.11
CA ILE A 495 1.44 8.83 33.88
C ILE A 495 0.24 9.76 34.00
N SER A 496 -0.06 10.48 32.93
CA SER A 496 -1.28 11.29 32.80
C SER A 496 -2.29 10.55 31.93
N LEU A 497 -3.58 10.58 32.30
CA LEU A 497 -4.63 9.89 31.57
C LEU A 497 -5.81 10.82 31.28
N GLY A 498 -6.34 10.70 30.07
CA GLY A 498 -7.61 11.32 29.65
C GLY A 498 -8.65 10.22 29.38
N VAL A 499 -9.89 10.45 29.80
CA VAL A 499 -11.00 9.51 29.66
C VAL A 499 -12.16 10.18 28.97
N ALA A 500 -12.77 9.52 27.99
CA ALA A 500 -14.07 9.91 27.43
C ALA A 500 -14.93 8.67 27.15
N THR A 501 -16.24 8.85 27.22
CA THR A 501 -17.23 7.78 26.99
C THR A 501 -18.33 8.30 26.08
N ALA A 502 -18.82 7.47 25.16
CA ALA A 502 -19.97 7.73 24.31
C ALA A 502 -20.85 6.49 24.19
N ILE A 503 -22.13 6.68 23.89
CA ILE A 503 -23.04 5.62 23.45
C ILE A 503 -23.24 5.82 21.93
N PRO A 504 -22.55 5.04 21.07
CA PRO A 504 -22.65 5.18 19.63
C PRO A 504 -24.10 4.99 19.16
N GLY A 505 -24.56 5.90 18.27
CA GLY A 505 -25.96 5.89 17.78
C GLY A 505 -26.98 6.63 18.65
N VAL A 506 -26.64 6.92 19.91
CA VAL A 506 -27.46 7.77 20.82
C VAL A 506 -26.83 9.16 20.89
N ASP A 507 -25.55 9.22 21.17
CA ASP A 507 -24.79 10.46 21.11
C ASP A 507 -24.56 10.83 19.64
N ALA A 508 -24.89 12.05 19.26
CA ALA A 508 -24.72 12.55 17.89
C ALA A 508 -23.25 12.88 17.58
N ILE A 509 -22.35 11.92 17.80
CA ILE A 509 -20.91 12.03 17.57
C ILE A 509 -20.38 10.82 16.81
N ASN A 510 -19.21 10.99 16.23
CA ASN A 510 -18.43 9.91 15.62
C ASN A 510 -17.24 9.54 16.51
N ILE A 511 -16.47 8.54 16.07
CA ILE A 511 -15.34 8.02 16.81
C ILE A 511 -14.19 9.03 16.92
N GLU A 512 -13.99 9.85 15.89
CA GLU A 512 -12.98 10.91 15.87
C GLU A 512 -13.29 11.96 16.93
N THR A 513 -14.56 12.29 17.11
CA THR A 513 -15.02 13.20 18.18
C THR A 513 -14.77 12.61 19.57
N LEU A 514 -15.03 11.31 19.76
CA LEU A 514 -14.73 10.62 21.02
C LEU A 514 -13.22 10.63 21.31
N PHE A 515 -12.39 10.32 20.30
CA PHE A 515 -10.93 10.35 20.42
C PHE A 515 -10.42 11.76 20.75
N SER A 516 -10.89 12.79 20.04
CA SER A 516 -10.55 14.19 20.32
C SER A 516 -10.95 14.63 21.73
N ALA A 517 -12.11 14.20 22.22
CA ALA A 517 -12.56 14.49 23.58
C ALA A 517 -11.66 13.81 24.64
N THR A 518 -11.16 12.61 24.33
CA THR A 518 -10.20 11.89 25.20
C THR A 518 -8.84 12.58 25.23
N ASP A 519 -8.35 13.03 24.09
CA ASP A 519 -7.09 13.78 23.97
C ASP A 519 -7.14 15.12 24.71
N GLN A 520 -8.25 15.87 24.58
CA GLN A 520 -8.45 17.10 25.35
C GLN A 520 -8.45 16.83 26.87
N ALA A 521 -8.99 15.71 27.32
CA ALA A 521 -8.95 15.34 28.72
C ALA A 521 -7.52 15.02 29.17
N LEU A 522 -6.75 14.29 28.38
CA LEU A 522 -5.33 14.02 28.62
C LEU A 522 -4.50 15.32 28.66
N TYR A 523 -4.74 16.22 27.72
CA TYR A 523 -4.10 17.54 27.72
C TYR A 523 -4.38 18.33 29.01
N LYS A 524 -5.63 18.31 29.51
CA LYS A 524 -5.99 18.92 30.81
C LYS A 524 -5.25 18.24 31.96
N ALA A 525 -5.10 16.91 31.96
CA ALA A 525 -4.31 16.20 32.98
C ALA A 525 -2.86 16.68 32.99
N LYS A 526 -2.23 16.77 31.82
CA LYS A 526 -0.84 17.27 31.69
C LYS A 526 -0.69 18.72 32.17
N ARG A 527 -1.64 19.61 31.85
CA ARG A 527 -1.59 21.04 32.27
C ARG A 527 -1.86 21.23 33.75
N ASN A 528 -2.67 20.42 34.38
CA ASN A 528 -3.05 20.55 35.77
C ASN A 528 -2.05 19.92 36.76
N GLY A 529 -0.83 19.62 36.31
CA GLY A 529 0.25 19.14 37.17
C GLY A 529 0.66 17.69 36.95
N ARG A 530 0.10 17.02 35.93
CA ARG A 530 0.41 15.62 35.58
C ARG A 530 0.00 14.61 36.66
N ASP A 531 0.40 13.35 36.53
CA ASP A 531 0.10 12.26 37.49
C ASP A 531 -1.37 12.27 37.94
N GLN A 532 -2.30 12.33 37.00
CA GLN A 532 -3.73 12.38 37.28
C GLN A 532 -4.57 11.88 36.11
N VAL A 533 -5.81 11.51 36.41
CA VAL A 533 -6.85 11.19 35.45
C VAL A 533 -7.81 12.36 35.29
N LYS A 534 -8.21 12.65 34.05
CA LYS A 534 -9.26 13.62 33.74
C LYS A 534 -10.34 12.98 32.88
N LEU A 535 -11.59 13.20 33.28
CA LEU A 535 -12.77 12.87 32.48
C LEU A 535 -13.08 14.04 31.54
N SER A 536 -13.41 13.73 30.29
CA SER A 536 -13.88 14.75 29.34
C SER A 536 -15.20 15.35 29.80
N SER A 537 -15.30 16.67 29.87
CA SER A 537 -16.52 17.40 30.20
C SER A 537 -17.47 17.56 28.99
N PHE A 538 -17.02 17.17 27.78
CA PHE A 538 -17.76 17.40 26.53
C PHE A 538 -18.95 16.45 26.34
N LEU A 539 -19.00 15.35 27.09
CA LEU A 539 -20.02 14.30 27.02
C LEU A 539 -20.78 14.17 28.36
N ARG A 540 -21.18 15.29 28.98
CA ARG A 540 -22.10 15.26 30.09
C ARG A 540 -23.52 15.01 29.56
N PHE A 541 -24.04 13.81 29.75
CA PHE A 541 -25.45 13.50 29.61
C PHE A 541 -26.29 14.40 30.52
N GLN A 542 -27.24 15.14 29.95
CA GLN A 542 -28.42 15.53 30.68
C GLN A 542 -29.29 14.27 30.82
N TYR A 543 -29.44 13.75 32.04
CA TYR A 543 -30.55 12.88 32.43
C TYR A 543 -31.76 13.75 32.66
#